data_407310d1c0b679ef97e71bdd29009e56
#
_entry.id   407310d1c0b679ef97e71bdd29009e56
#
_cell.length_a   1.000
_cell.length_b   1.000
_cell.length_c   1.000
_cell.angle_alpha   90.00
_cell.angle_beta   90.00
_cell.angle_gamma   90.00
#
_symmetry.space_group_name_H-M   'P 1'
#
loop_
_entity.id
_entity.type
_entity.pdbx_description
1 polymer ?
#
loop_
_entity_poly.entity_id
_entity_poly.type
_entity_poly.pdbx_seq_one_letter_code
_entity_poly.pdbx_strand_id
1 'polypeptide(L)'
;MPRPLKHAMCNEAFESTPFVDQCRTLRNAGYEGIEIAPFTLAPSPLDISPEQRNACRRIMADEGLQFVGLHWLMVSPKGLHVTTPDKDLRERSWNHIRQLIDLCADLGDNGVMVFGSPQQRSTTGGLTREQATRNYIEGLAAVAPQAEDRGVTILVEALPVAQSDVVQTLEEAVSIVQEVNRPSIQTMFDTHNAVDETEPHPVLVERYFDFIRHVHVNEMDGRYAGTGNYDFGTLLGTLLRLGYQHWVSLEVFDFKPSAPQIAQASLAHLQSVTPQN
;
A
#
# COMPACT_ATOMS: atom_id res chain seq x y z
N MET A 1 -3.72 28.35 -2.64
CA MET A 1 -4.66 27.37 -2.06
C MET A 1 -3.95 26.02 -2.00
N PRO A 2 -4.05 25.27 -0.90
CA PRO A 2 -3.58 23.88 -0.88
C PRO A 2 -4.24 23.11 -2.03
N ARG A 3 -3.49 22.16 -2.60
CA ARG A 3 -4.08 21.29 -3.62
C ARG A 3 -5.03 20.30 -2.94
N PRO A 4 -6.14 19.89 -3.57
CA PRO A 4 -7.00 18.86 -3.03
C PRO A 4 -6.22 17.53 -2.90
N LEU A 5 -6.61 16.70 -1.93
CA LEU A 5 -6.06 15.36 -1.78
C LEU A 5 -6.46 14.50 -3.00
N LYS A 6 -5.53 13.71 -3.49
CA LYS A 6 -5.79 12.75 -4.57
C LYS A 6 -6.29 11.44 -3.98
N HIS A 7 -7.44 10.98 -4.43
CA HIS A 7 -8.05 9.75 -3.94
C HIS A 7 -7.89 8.60 -4.93
N ALA A 8 -7.51 7.43 -4.39
CA ALA A 8 -7.44 6.18 -5.10
C ALA A 8 -8.19 5.08 -4.31
N MET A 9 -8.34 3.92 -4.91
CA MET A 9 -8.87 2.74 -4.24
C MET A 9 -8.09 1.50 -4.66
N CYS A 10 -7.87 0.62 -3.70
CA CYS A 10 -7.33 -0.71 -3.87
C CYS A 10 -8.33 -1.64 -4.57
N ASN A 11 -7.85 -2.47 -5.48
CA ASN A 11 -8.74 -3.20 -6.39
C ASN A 11 -9.17 -4.59 -5.92
N GLU A 12 -8.65 -5.11 -4.82
CA GLU A 12 -8.97 -6.46 -4.34
C GLU A 12 -10.46 -6.67 -4.05
N ALA A 13 -11.16 -5.60 -3.63
CA ALA A 13 -12.60 -5.63 -3.36
C ALA A 13 -13.46 -5.94 -4.61
N PHE A 14 -12.91 -5.76 -5.81
CA PHE A 14 -13.61 -6.05 -7.06
C PHE A 14 -13.59 -7.53 -7.44
N GLU A 15 -12.82 -8.35 -6.74
CA GLU A 15 -12.75 -9.79 -6.95
C GLU A 15 -12.55 -10.19 -8.43
N SER A 16 -13.55 -10.90 -9.01
CA SER A 16 -13.51 -11.38 -10.41
C SER A 16 -14.04 -10.39 -11.45
N THR A 17 -14.33 -9.14 -11.06
CA THR A 17 -14.79 -8.11 -12.00
C THR A 17 -13.69 -7.82 -13.05
N PRO A 18 -14.02 -7.76 -14.36
CA PRO A 18 -13.04 -7.40 -15.38
C PRO A 18 -12.32 -6.08 -15.09
N PHE A 19 -11.02 -5.98 -15.34
CA PHE A 19 -10.19 -4.83 -14.97
C PHE A 19 -10.70 -3.51 -15.57
N VAL A 20 -11.22 -3.51 -16.80
CA VAL A 20 -11.84 -2.32 -17.42
C VAL A 20 -13.07 -1.86 -16.66
N ASP A 21 -13.88 -2.77 -16.14
CA ASP A 21 -15.08 -2.42 -15.39
C ASP A 21 -14.73 -1.94 -13.97
N GLN A 22 -13.64 -2.44 -13.36
CA GLN A 22 -13.08 -1.89 -12.13
C GLN A 22 -12.69 -0.42 -12.34
N CYS A 23 -11.87 -0.15 -13.36
CA CYS A 23 -11.43 1.22 -13.68
C CYS A 23 -12.61 2.16 -13.94
N ARG A 24 -13.56 1.74 -14.76
CA ARG A 24 -14.77 2.52 -15.06
C ARG A 24 -15.60 2.81 -13.80
N THR A 25 -15.75 1.83 -12.93
CA THR A 25 -16.48 1.98 -11.66
C THR A 25 -15.80 3.01 -10.76
N LEU A 26 -14.48 2.94 -10.59
CA LEU A 26 -13.73 3.91 -9.80
C LEU A 26 -13.82 5.31 -10.38
N ARG A 27 -13.66 5.45 -11.70
CA ARG A 27 -13.78 6.75 -12.36
C ARG A 27 -15.18 7.35 -12.17
N ASN A 28 -16.22 6.55 -12.32
CA ASN A 28 -17.61 7.00 -12.13
C ASN A 28 -17.91 7.39 -10.68
N ALA A 29 -17.26 6.75 -9.71
CA ALA A 29 -17.35 7.13 -8.30
C ALA A 29 -16.58 8.44 -7.98
N GLY A 30 -15.66 8.87 -8.86
CA GLY A 30 -14.89 10.12 -8.71
C GLY A 30 -13.45 9.92 -8.24
N TYR A 31 -12.94 8.70 -8.20
CA TYR A 31 -11.52 8.44 -7.92
C TYR A 31 -10.63 8.89 -9.08
N GLU A 32 -9.40 9.28 -8.75
CA GLU A 32 -8.38 9.70 -9.71
C GLU A 32 -7.32 8.62 -9.96
N GLY A 33 -7.22 7.63 -9.06
CA GLY A 33 -6.24 6.56 -9.13
C GLY A 33 -6.79 5.18 -8.77
N ILE A 34 -6.04 4.16 -9.18
CA ILE A 34 -6.26 2.76 -8.81
C ILE A 34 -4.95 2.17 -8.27
N GLU A 35 -5.04 1.44 -7.17
CA GLU A 35 -3.97 0.66 -6.59
C GLU A 35 -4.26 -0.82 -6.78
N ILE A 36 -3.25 -1.60 -7.18
CA ILE A 36 -3.47 -2.94 -7.71
C ILE A 36 -2.86 -3.99 -6.78
N ALA A 37 -3.67 -4.97 -6.37
CA ALA A 37 -3.18 -6.21 -5.80
C ALA A 37 -2.71 -7.14 -6.94
N PRO A 38 -1.40 -7.48 -7.06
CA PRO A 38 -0.87 -8.21 -8.21
C PRO A 38 -1.58 -9.51 -8.52
N PHE A 39 -2.03 -10.23 -7.49
CA PHE A 39 -2.73 -11.51 -7.65
C PHE A 39 -4.10 -11.39 -8.36
N THR A 40 -4.67 -10.19 -8.45
CA THR A 40 -5.90 -9.94 -9.22
C THR A 40 -5.65 -9.95 -10.72
N LEU A 41 -4.41 -9.76 -11.14
CA LEU A 41 -3.99 -9.81 -12.55
C LEU A 41 -3.55 -11.23 -12.94
N ALA A 42 -2.71 -11.87 -12.11
CA ALA A 42 -2.25 -13.25 -12.31
C ALA A 42 -1.66 -13.83 -11.01
N PRO A 43 -1.55 -15.15 -10.88
CA PRO A 43 -0.93 -15.81 -9.72
C PRO A 43 0.54 -15.42 -9.46
N SER A 44 1.27 -15.05 -10.51
CA SER A 44 2.65 -14.58 -10.42
C SER A 44 2.88 -13.38 -11.33
N PRO A 45 3.73 -12.41 -10.96
CA PRO A 45 4.09 -11.30 -11.84
C PRO A 45 4.76 -11.75 -13.15
N LEU A 46 5.35 -12.95 -13.17
CA LEU A 46 5.93 -13.56 -14.38
C LEU A 46 4.87 -14.06 -15.37
N ASP A 47 3.66 -14.33 -14.89
CA ASP A 47 2.55 -14.77 -15.73
C ASP A 47 1.85 -13.59 -16.45
N ILE A 48 2.23 -12.34 -16.12
CA ILE A 48 1.68 -11.14 -16.74
C ILE A 48 2.61 -10.71 -17.87
N SER A 49 2.21 -11.02 -19.11
CA SER A 49 3.03 -10.69 -20.29
C SER A 49 3.17 -9.18 -20.49
N PRO A 50 4.20 -8.70 -21.23
CA PRO A 50 4.35 -7.31 -21.58
C PRO A 50 3.11 -6.70 -22.27
N GLU A 51 2.43 -7.50 -23.10
CA GLU A 51 1.19 -7.09 -23.78
C GLU A 51 0.05 -6.88 -22.79
N GLN A 52 -0.07 -7.73 -21.76
CA GLN A 52 -1.06 -7.58 -20.68
C GLN A 52 -0.75 -6.36 -19.82
N ARG A 53 0.51 -6.12 -19.44
CA ARG A 53 0.93 -4.89 -18.72
C ARG A 53 0.55 -3.64 -19.51
N ASN A 54 0.87 -3.61 -20.81
CA ASN A 54 0.52 -2.51 -21.70
C ASN A 54 -1.01 -2.36 -21.86
N ALA A 55 -1.76 -3.46 -21.86
CA ALA A 55 -3.23 -3.40 -21.90
C ALA A 55 -3.79 -2.77 -20.61
N CYS A 56 -3.28 -3.14 -19.43
CA CYS A 56 -3.68 -2.51 -18.16
C CYS A 56 -3.39 -1.01 -18.16
N ARG A 57 -2.20 -0.59 -18.61
CA ARG A 57 -1.86 0.85 -18.73
C ARG A 57 -2.85 1.59 -19.63
N ARG A 58 -3.17 1.03 -20.79
CA ARG A 58 -4.15 1.65 -21.72
C ARG A 58 -5.53 1.74 -21.10
N ILE A 59 -6.02 0.67 -20.46
CA ILE A 59 -7.32 0.67 -19.80
C ILE A 59 -7.39 1.77 -18.74
N MET A 60 -6.39 1.89 -17.87
CA MET A 60 -6.35 2.96 -16.88
C MET A 60 -6.37 4.34 -17.53
N ALA A 61 -5.56 4.56 -18.56
CA ALA A 61 -5.50 5.84 -19.26
C ALA A 61 -6.81 6.17 -19.99
N ASP A 62 -7.43 5.21 -20.68
CA ASP A 62 -8.68 5.38 -21.41
C ASP A 62 -9.86 5.71 -20.48
N GLU A 63 -9.88 5.13 -19.26
CA GLU A 63 -10.87 5.45 -18.23
C GLU A 63 -10.48 6.69 -17.39
N GLY A 64 -9.32 7.31 -17.66
CA GLY A 64 -8.86 8.53 -16.98
C GLY A 64 -8.41 8.32 -15.55
N LEU A 65 -7.90 7.13 -15.20
CA LEU A 65 -7.27 6.81 -13.92
C LEU A 65 -5.76 6.81 -14.02
N GLN A 66 -5.11 7.19 -12.92
CA GLN A 66 -3.67 7.04 -12.73
C GLN A 66 -3.36 5.73 -12.01
N PHE A 67 -2.30 5.05 -12.41
CA PHE A 67 -1.72 3.98 -11.63
C PHE A 67 -1.08 4.56 -10.36
N VAL A 68 -1.41 4.00 -9.20
CA VAL A 68 -0.85 4.42 -7.91
C VAL A 68 0.29 3.53 -7.48
N GLY A 69 0.08 2.23 -7.53
CA GLY A 69 1.06 1.29 -7.04
C GLY A 69 0.51 -0.12 -6.87
N LEU A 70 1.29 -0.93 -6.17
CA LEU A 70 0.96 -2.30 -5.82
C LEU A 70 0.84 -2.45 -4.29
N HIS A 71 -0.13 -3.26 -3.84
CA HIS A 71 -0.29 -3.67 -2.44
C HIS A 71 -0.52 -5.18 -2.36
N TRP A 72 -0.58 -5.77 -1.15
CA TRP A 72 -0.72 -7.22 -0.94
C TRP A 72 0.30 -8.05 -1.73
N LEU A 73 1.55 -7.62 -1.72
CA LEU A 73 2.64 -8.05 -2.60
C LEU A 73 2.91 -9.55 -2.58
N MET A 74 2.70 -10.22 -1.44
CA MET A 74 3.12 -11.60 -1.24
C MET A 74 1.95 -12.58 -0.98
N VAL A 75 0.73 -12.19 -1.33
CA VAL A 75 -0.44 -13.07 -1.24
C VAL A 75 -0.30 -14.27 -2.19
N SER A 76 0.30 -14.05 -3.35
CA SER A 76 0.57 -15.06 -4.37
C SER A 76 1.90 -14.76 -5.08
N PRO A 77 2.71 -15.78 -5.39
CA PRO A 77 2.52 -17.20 -5.10
C PRO A 77 2.68 -17.52 -3.60
N LYS A 78 2.13 -18.66 -3.17
CA LYS A 78 2.28 -19.12 -1.77
C LYS A 78 3.69 -19.65 -1.50
N GLY A 79 4.05 -19.72 -0.21
CA GLY A 79 5.30 -20.33 0.25
C GLY A 79 6.50 -19.39 0.20
N LEU A 80 6.31 -18.10 0.05
CA LEU A 80 7.35 -17.07 0.17
C LEU A 80 7.48 -16.60 1.62
N HIS A 81 8.69 -16.16 2.02
CA HIS A 81 8.93 -15.58 3.33
C HIS A 81 10.25 -14.78 3.35
N VAL A 82 10.19 -13.48 3.54
CA VAL A 82 11.36 -12.58 3.39
C VAL A 82 12.29 -12.53 4.60
N THR A 83 11.83 -12.95 5.78
CA THR A 83 12.63 -12.93 7.02
C THR A 83 13.17 -14.30 7.41
N THR A 84 12.74 -15.38 6.75
CA THR A 84 13.08 -16.78 7.10
C THR A 84 14.59 -17.03 7.26
N PRO A 85 15.04 -17.91 8.17
CA PRO A 85 16.44 -18.34 8.25
C PRO A 85 16.89 -19.18 7.05
N ASP A 86 15.95 -19.83 6.32
CA ASP A 86 16.23 -20.52 5.08
C ASP A 86 16.66 -19.52 4.00
N LYS A 87 17.96 -19.54 3.68
CA LYS A 87 18.57 -18.59 2.75
C LYS A 87 18.01 -18.71 1.33
N ASP A 88 17.75 -19.93 0.85
CA ASP A 88 17.27 -20.18 -0.49
C ASP A 88 15.80 -19.69 -0.63
N LEU A 89 14.98 -19.95 0.38
CA LEU A 89 13.62 -19.44 0.41
C LEU A 89 13.61 -17.91 0.52
N ARG A 90 14.47 -17.33 1.35
CA ARG A 90 14.58 -15.88 1.51
C ARG A 90 15.01 -15.22 0.20
N GLU A 91 16.00 -15.78 -0.49
CA GLU A 91 16.42 -15.27 -1.81
C GLU A 91 15.30 -15.36 -2.85
N ARG A 92 14.60 -16.50 -2.95
CA ARG A 92 13.43 -16.61 -3.84
C ARG A 92 12.35 -15.57 -3.52
N SER A 93 12.13 -15.30 -2.23
CA SER A 93 11.13 -14.32 -1.81
C SER A 93 11.51 -12.88 -2.20
N TRP A 94 12.78 -12.52 -2.04
CA TRP A 94 13.28 -11.22 -2.50
C TRP A 94 13.35 -11.11 -4.02
N ASN A 95 13.59 -12.22 -4.73
CA ASN A 95 13.50 -12.25 -6.19
C ASN A 95 12.07 -12.00 -6.68
N HIS A 96 11.05 -12.48 -5.95
CA HIS A 96 9.66 -12.12 -6.24
C HIS A 96 9.42 -10.60 -6.07
N ILE A 97 9.96 -9.97 -5.03
CA ILE A 97 9.89 -8.51 -4.87
C ILE A 97 10.55 -7.79 -6.04
N ARG A 98 11.70 -8.26 -6.56
CA ARG A 98 12.35 -7.70 -7.77
C ARG A 98 11.43 -7.77 -8.99
N GLN A 99 10.72 -8.88 -9.18
CA GLN A 99 9.75 -9.04 -10.26
C GLN A 99 8.55 -8.09 -10.12
N LEU A 100 8.11 -7.82 -8.88
CA LEU A 100 7.06 -6.84 -8.60
C LEU A 100 7.53 -5.40 -8.83
N ILE A 101 8.82 -5.07 -8.56
CA ILE A 101 9.39 -3.77 -8.93
C ILE A 101 9.27 -3.55 -10.44
N ASP A 102 9.64 -4.55 -11.25
CA ASP A 102 9.52 -4.46 -12.70
C ASP A 102 8.07 -4.36 -13.16
N LEU A 103 7.16 -5.14 -12.57
CA LEU A 103 5.72 -5.04 -12.85
C LEU A 103 5.18 -3.65 -12.49
N CYS A 104 5.52 -3.12 -11.32
CA CYS A 104 5.10 -1.80 -10.86
C CYS A 104 5.52 -0.71 -11.85
N ALA A 105 6.79 -0.70 -12.25
CA ALA A 105 7.32 0.25 -13.22
C ALA A 105 6.70 0.12 -14.62
N ASP A 106 6.35 -1.11 -15.03
CA ASP A 106 5.70 -1.36 -16.31
C ASP A 106 4.22 -0.94 -16.31
N LEU A 107 3.54 -0.90 -15.17
CA LEU A 107 2.15 -0.47 -15.05
C LEU A 107 1.98 1.05 -15.00
N GLY A 108 2.97 1.80 -14.51
CA GLY A 108 2.93 3.26 -14.48
C GLY A 108 4.16 3.89 -13.85
N ASP A 109 4.30 5.19 -14.00
CA ASP A 109 5.47 5.93 -13.54
C ASP A 109 5.31 6.30 -12.04
N ASN A 110 6.43 6.30 -11.29
CA ASN A 110 6.48 6.68 -9.88
C ASN A 110 5.52 5.86 -8.98
N GLY A 111 5.33 4.58 -9.32
CA GLY A 111 4.48 3.69 -8.55
C GLY A 111 5.05 3.40 -7.16
N VAL A 112 4.15 3.17 -6.19
CA VAL A 112 4.52 2.72 -4.85
C VAL A 112 4.27 1.22 -4.69
N MET A 113 4.98 0.57 -3.79
CA MET A 113 4.75 -0.83 -3.41
C MET A 113 4.55 -0.91 -1.90
N VAL A 114 3.31 -1.11 -1.45
CA VAL A 114 2.97 -1.22 -0.03
C VAL A 114 3.35 -2.60 0.49
N PHE A 115 4.35 -2.63 1.37
CA PHE A 115 4.92 -3.87 1.89
C PHE A 115 4.45 -4.17 3.32
N GLY A 116 3.19 -4.58 3.45
CA GLY A 116 2.63 -5.16 4.66
C GLY A 116 3.00 -6.64 4.78
N SER A 117 2.26 -7.51 4.13
CA SER A 117 2.53 -8.96 3.99
C SER A 117 2.82 -9.68 5.32
N PRO A 118 1.88 -9.69 6.29
CA PRO A 118 2.14 -10.13 7.66
C PRO A 118 2.70 -11.56 7.75
N GLN A 119 2.10 -12.51 7.04
CA GLN A 119 2.50 -13.92 7.09
C GLN A 119 3.89 -14.20 6.50
N GLN A 120 4.36 -13.33 5.61
CA GLN A 120 5.62 -13.49 4.90
C GLN A 120 6.76 -12.67 5.49
N ARG A 121 6.47 -11.84 6.51
CA ARG A 121 7.43 -10.93 7.15
C ARG A 121 7.65 -11.22 8.65
N SER A 122 6.73 -11.90 9.33
CA SER A 122 6.83 -12.22 10.75
C SER A 122 8.01 -13.13 11.07
N THR A 123 8.33 -13.30 12.36
CA THR A 123 9.34 -14.27 12.79
C THR A 123 8.95 -15.69 12.41
N THR A 124 9.93 -16.50 12.03
CA THR A 124 9.74 -17.90 11.69
C THR A 124 11.02 -18.69 11.92
N GLY A 125 10.91 -20.01 11.97
CA GLY A 125 12.08 -20.92 12.02
C GLY A 125 12.99 -20.72 13.23
N GLY A 126 12.46 -20.22 14.36
CA GLY A 126 13.22 -19.99 15.60
C GLY A 126 14.06 -18.71 15.62
N LEU A 127 13.89 -17.81 14.65
CA LEU A 127 14.52 -16.48 14.70
C LEU A 127 13.96 -15.65 15.85
N THR A 128 14.79 -14.77 16.42
CA THR A 128 14.29 -13.67 17.24
C THR A 128 13.73 -12.56 16.35
N ARG A 129 12.94 -11.65 16.94
CA ARG A 129 12.42 -10.47 16.26
C ARG A 129 13.53 -9.63 15.64
N GLU A 130 14.62 -9.41 16.37
CA GLU A 130 15.77 -8.63 15.90
C GLU A 130 16.45 -9.28 14.69
N GLN A 131 16.55 -10.63 14.69
CA GLN A 131 17.11 -11.36 13.55
C GLN A 131 16.20 -11.29 12.32
N ALA A 132 14.88 -11.43 12.51
CA ALA A 132 13.90 -11.30 11.44
C ALA A 132 13.89 -9.87 10.86
N THR A 133 13.91 -8.85 11.72
CA THR A 133 14.00 -7.44 11.31
C THR A 133 15.28 -7.17 10.53
N ARG A 134 16.42 -7.72 10.96
CA ARG A 134 17.68 -7.59 10.21
C ARG A 134 17.61 -8.22 8.83
N ASN A 135 17.05 -9.44 8.71
CA ASN A 135 16.83 -10.07 7.40
C ASN A 135 15.93 -9.24 6.48
N TYR A 136 14.94 -8.54 7.06
CA TYR A 136 14.06 -7.64 6.32
C TYR A 136 14.82 -6.40 5.83
N ILE A 137 15.59 -5.75 6.70
CA ILE A 137 16.42 -4.58 6.37
C ILE A 137 17.44 -4.91 5.27
N GLU A 138 18.16 -6.03 5.41
CA GLU A 138 19.13 -6.50 4.41
C GLU A 138 18.48 -6.73 3.05
N GLY A 139 17.30 -7.32 3.04
CA GLY A 139 16.55 -7.54 1.80
C GLY A 139 16.06 -6.25 1.14
N LEU A 140 15.54 -5.30 1.92
CA LEU A 140 15.16 -3.97 1.43
C LEU A 140 16.36 -3.25 0.82
N ALA A 141 17.51 -3.25 1.51
CA ALA A 141 18.75 -2.64 1.02
C ALA A 141 19.21 -3.29 -0.29
N ALA A 142 19.05 -4.62 -0.42
CA ALA A 142 19.45 -5.36 -1.62
C ALA A 142 18.56 -5.11 -2.85
N VAL A 143 17.29 -4.72 -2.68
CA VAL A 143 16.38 -4.42 -3.80
C VAL A 143 16.26 -2.92 -4.11
N ALA A 144 16.68 -2.06 -3.17
CA ALA A 144 16.58 -0.61 -3.30
C ALA A 144 17.22 -0.03 -4.58
N PRO A 145 18.42 -0.47 -5.03
CA PRO A 145 19.00 0.03 -6.28
C PRO A 145 18.11 -0.23 -7.50
N GLN A 146 17.52 -1.43 -7.61
CA GLN A 146 16.60 -1.73 -8.71
C GLN A 146 15.34 -0.87 -8.64
N ALA A 147 14.78 -0.66 -7.45
CA ALA A 147 13.62 0.21 -7.26
C ALA A 147 13.94 1.65 -7.69
N GLU A 148 15.12 2.18 -7.35
CA GLU A 148 15.59 3.50 -7.81
C GLU A 148 15.72 3.59 -9.32
N ASP A 149 16.40 2.62 -9.94
CA ASP A 149 16.59 2.57 -11.40
C ASP A 149 15.26 2.48 -12.15
N ARG A 150 14.24 1.85 -11.52
CA ARG A 150 12.91 1.68 -12.09
C ARG A 150 11.92 2.79 -11.69
N GLY A 151 12.31 3.75 -10.84
CA GLY A 151 11.43 4.83 -10.37
C GLY A 151 10.30 4.35 -9.46
N VAL A 152 10.52 3.26 -8.72
CA VAL A 152 9.54 2.66 -7.79
C VAL A 152 9.93 2.96 -6.35
N THR A 153 8.95 3.23 -5.50
CA THR A 153 9.17 3.42 -4.05
C THR A 153 8.54 2.26 -3.28
N ILE A 154 9.34 1.54 -2.49
CA ILE A 154 8.86 0.49 -1.57
C ILE A 154 8.52 1.15 -0.24
N LEU A 155 7.33 0.88 0.26
CA LEU A 155 6.79 1.45 1.49
C LEU A 155 6.75 0.39 2.59
N VAL A 156 7.55 0.59 3.62
CA VAL A 156 7.51 -0.22 4.84
C VAL A 156 6.22 0.11 5.59
N GLU A 157 5.32 -0.84 5.67
CA GLU A 157 4.05 -0.67 6.36
C GLU A 157 4.11 -1.26 7.78
N ALA A 158 3.71 -0.48 8.78
CA ALA A 158 3.47 -0.98 10.13
C ALA A 158 2.18 -1.81 10.17
N LEU A 159 2.18 -2.90 10.93
CA LEU A 159 1.04 -3.81 11.04
C LEU A 159 0.67 -4.05 12.51
N PRO A 160 -0.60 -4.30 12.82
CA PRO A 160 -1.04 -4.61 14.17
C PRO A 160 -0.29 -5.79 14.79
N VAL A 161 -0.13 -5.75 16.12
CA VAL A 161 0.52 -6.82 16.92
C VAL A 161 -0.09 -8.19 16.64
N ALA A 162 -1.40 -8.22 16.38
CA ALA A 162 -2.13 -9.45 16.04
C ALA A 162 -1.76 -10.03 14.67
N GLN A 163 -1.15 -9.24 13.79
CA GLN A 163 -0.85 -9.65 12.41
C GLN A 163 0.64 -9.94 12.19
N SER A 164 1.53 -9.17 12.81
CA SER A 164 2.97 -9.32 12.64
C SER A 164 3.72 -8.92 13.91
N ASP A 165 4.86 -9.54 14.16
CA ASP A 165 5.80 -9.16 15.20
C ASP A 165 7.01 -8.39 14.64
N VAL A 166 7.04 -8.15 13.33
CA VAL A 166 8.08 -7.34 12.66
C VAL A 166 7.42 -6.09 12.10
N VAL A 167 7.86 -4.91 12.54
CA VAL A 167 7.32 -3.58 12.21
C VAL A 167 5.85 -3.41 12.65
N GLN A 168 5.68 -3.01 13.90
CA GLN A 168 4.36 -2.89 14.54
C GLN A 168 3.91 -1.44 14.71
N THR A 169 4.84 -0.48 14.61
CA THR A 169 4.54 0.95 14.76
C THR A 169 5.13 1.77 13.60
N LEU A 170 4.55 2.94 13.39
CA LEU A 170 5.09 3.90 12.41
C LEU A 170 6.52 4.32 12.76
N GLU A 171 6.85 4.44 14.05
CA GLU A 171 8.21 4.72 14.52
C GLU A 171 9.20 3.62 14.10
N GLU A 172 8.83 2.35 14.25
CA GLU A 172 9.64 1.23 13.80
C GLU A 172 9.83 1.23 12.28
N ALA A 173 8.76 1.52 11.53
CA ALA A 173 8.84 1.64 10.07
C ALA A 173 9.81 2.76 9.66
N VAL A 174 9.73 3.93 10.29
CA VAL A 174 10.66 5.05 10.06
C VAL A 174 12.09 4.68 10.44
N SER A 175 12.30 3.97 11.54
CA SER A 175 13.63 3.52 11.97
C SER A 175 14.27 2.61 10.91
N ILE A 176 13.50 1.70 10.30
CA ILE A 176 13.96 0.84 9.20
C ILE A 176 14.30 1.69 7.95
N VAL A 177 13.44 2.64 7.59
CA VAL A 177 13.70 3.55 6.45
C VAL A 177 15.01 4.31 6.65
N GLN A 178 15.25 4.82 7.86
CA GLN A 178 16.49 5.54 8.21
C GLN A 178 17.71 4.62 8.19
N GLU A 179 17.59 3.37 8.66
CA GLU A 179 18.70 2.40 8.66
C GLU A 179 19.05 1.96 7.24
N VAL A 180 18.06 1.68 6.38
CA VAL A 180 18.28 1.36 4.96
C VAL A 180 18.86 2.56 4.21
N ASN A 181 18.44 3.77 4.54
CA ASN A 181 18.93 5.05 4.02
C ASN A 181 19.02 5.09 2.48
N ARG A 182 17.93 4.72 1.81
CA ARG A 182 17.80 4.74 0.35
C ARG A 182 16.53 5.51 -0.04
N PRO A 183 16.57 6.38 -1.07
CA PRO A 183 15.41 7.20 -1.46
C PRO A 183 14.20 6.37 -1.92
N SER A 184 14.44 5.17 -2.46
CA SER A 184 13.38 4.25 -2.88
C SER A 184 12.73 3.47 -1.72
N ILE A 185 13.23 3.59 -0.49
CA ILE A 185 12.65 2.94 0.69
C ILE A 185 12.09 4.03 1.58
N GLN A 186 10.77 4.02 1.75
CA GLN A 186 10.02 4.99 2.53
C GLN A 186 8.96 4.26 3.37
N THR A 187 8.07 4.99 4.01
CA THR A 187 6.94 4.41 4.75
C THR A 187 5.60 5.00 4.31
N MET A 188 4.56 4.45 4.86
CA MET A 188 3.19 4.89 4.69
C MET A 188 2.45 4.92 6.04
N PHE A 189 1.23 5.42 6.03
CA PHE A 189 0.32 5.37 7.16
C PHE A 189 -0.98 4.69 6.76
N ASP A 190 -1.45 3.72 7.56
CA ASP A 190 -2.73 3.04 7.38
C ASP A 190 -3.57 3.18 8.66
N THR A 191 -4.82 3.64 8.51
CA THR A 191 -5.69 3.93 9.65
C THR A 191 -6.13 2.68 10.41
N HIS A 192 -6.35 1.54 9.73
CA HIS A 192 -6.67 0.26 10.36
C HIS A 192 -5.44 -0.37 11.01
N ASN A 193 -4.33 -0.38 10.30
CA ASN A 193 -3.11 -1.02 10.79
C ASN A 193 -2.46 -0.26 11.95
N ALA A 194 -2.81 1.02 12.15
CA ALA A 194 -2.38 1.84 13.29
C ALA A 194 -3.23 1.63 14.56
N VAL A 195 -4.04 0.56 14.65
CA VAL A 195 -4.95 0.31 15.78
C VAL A 195 -4.24 0.19 17.13
N ASP A 196 -3.00 -0.27 17.14
CA ASP A 196 -2.18 -0.45 18.35
C ASP A 196 -1.30 0.77 18.67
N GLU A 197 -1.36 1.84 17.86
CA GLU A 197 -0.66 3.08 18.16
C GLU A 197 -1.26 3.77 19.38
N THR A 198 -0.40 4.27 20.27
CA THR A 198 -0.84 4.86 21.53
C THR A 198 -1.05 6.37 21.45
N GLU A 199 -0.45 7.02 20.47
CA GLU A 199 -0.62 8.44 20.21
C GLU A 199 -1.73 8.69 19.18
N PRO A 200 -2.37 9.88 19.20
CA PRO A 200 -3.34 10.23 18.17
C PRO A 200 -2.71 10.17 16.76
N HIS A 201 -3.38 9.52 15.82
CA HIS A 201 -2.89 9.32 14.46
C HIS A 201 -2.44 10.63 13.74
N PRO A 202 -3.18 11.77 13.87
CA PRO A 202 -2.72 13.03 13.28
C PRO A 202 -1.38 13.52 13.83
N VAL A 203 -1.08 13.23 15.12
CA VAL A 203 0.19 13.61 15.76
C VAL A 203 1.34 12.76 15.21
N LEU A 204 1.11 11.45 15.03
CA LEU A 204 2.08 10.54 14.41
C LEU A 204 2.37 10.93 12.97
N VAL A 205 1.32 11.19 12.19
CA VAL A 205 1.44 11.64 10.78
C VAL A 205 2.21 12.94 10.69
N GLU A 206 1.97 13.91 11.56
CA GLU A 206 2.73 15.18 11.58
C GLU A 206 4.20 14.95 11.95
N ARG A 207 4.49 14.10 12.96
CA ARG A 207 5.86 13.81 13.40
C ARG A 207 6.69 13.14 12.31
N TYR A 208 6.11 12.20 11.58
CA TYR A 208 6.82 11.37 10.59
C TYR A 208 6.50 11.75 9.14
N PHE A 209 5.92 12.93 8.92
CA PHE A 209 5.43 13.39 7.62
C PHE A 209 6.45 13.25 6.49
N ASP A 210 7.71 13.58 6.75
CA ASP A 210 8.78 13.55 5.75
C ASP A 210 9.10 12.14 5.21
N PHE A 211 8.64 11.09 5.90
CA PHE A 211 8.84 9.70 5.50
C PHE A 211 7.59 9.08 4.87
N ILE A 212 6.41 9.69 5.07
CA ILE A 212 5.13 9.13 4.58
C ILE A 212 4.94 9.50 3.12
N ARG A 213 4.86 8.47 2.25
CA ARG A 213 4.65 8.62 0.80
C ARG A 213 3.31 8.08 0.32
N HIS A 214 2.53 7.49 1.22
CA HIS A 214 1.22 6.94 0.91
C HIS A 214 0.37 6.88 2.17
N VAL A 215 -0.96 6.93 1.99
CA VAL A 215 -1.90 6.78 3.11
C VAL A 215 -3.01 5.84 2.68
N HIS A 216 -3.24 4.78 3.46
CA HIS A 216 -4.45 3.98 3.38
C HIS A 216 -5.48 4.47 4.38
N VAL A 217 -6.73 4.53 3.93
CA VAL A 217 -7.88 4.93 4.74
C VAL A 217 -8.93 3.82 4.75
N ASN A 218 -9.36 3.47 5.95
CA ASN A 218 -10.37 2.47 6.26
C ASN A 218 -10.80 2.67 7.71
N GLU A 219 -11.90 2.07 8.13
CA GLU A 219 -12.27 2.08 9.54
C GLU A 219 -11.31 1.20 10.35
N MET A 220 -11.24 1.43 11.66
CA MET A 220 -10.37 0.66 12.56
C MET A 220 -10.65 -0.84 12.55
N ASP A 221 -11.84 -1.26 12.13
CA ASP A 221 -12.24 -2.66 11.97
C ASP A 221 -12.06 -3.19 10.54
N GLY A 222 -11.43 -2.43 9.66
CA GLY A 222 -11.13 -2.81 8.27
C GLY A 222 -12.30 -2.68 7.30
N ARG A 223 -13.44 -2.14 7.73
CA ARG A 223 -14.55 -1.79 6.84
C ARG A 223 -14.26 -0.48 6.11
N TYR A 224 -15.08 -0.16 5.13
CA TYR A 224 -14.90 1.04 4.32
C TYR A 224 -15.21 2.32 5.11
N ALA A 225 -14.56 3.42 4.75
CA ALA A 225 -14.66 4.72 5.41
C ALA A 225 -16.12 5.21 5.47
N GLY A 226 -16.55 5.66 6.66
CA GLY A 226 -17.91 6.15 6.94
C GLY A 226 -18.85 5.10 7.49
N THR A 227 -18.39 3.88 7.78
CA THR A 227 -19.19 2.84 8.44
C THR A 227 -18.93 2.69 9.93
N GLY A 228 -17.91 3.37 10.43
CA GLY A 228 -17.50 3.38 11.83
C GLY A 228 -17.44 4.79 12.41
N ASN A 229 -16.48 5.03 13.29
CA ASN A 229 -16.34 6.27 14.02
C ASN A 229 -14.93 6.89 13.89
N TYR A 230 -14.13 6.47 12.91
CA TYR A 230 -12.81 7.05 12.73
C TYR A 230 -12.91 8.53 12.32
N ASP A 231 -12.11 9.38 12.94
CA ASP A 231 -12.09 10.82 12.64
C ASP A 231 -11.21 11.12 11.40
N PHE A 232 -11.74 10.77 10.22
CA PHE A 232 -11.08 11.10 8.95
C PHE A 232 -10.91 12.61 8.75
N GLY A 233 -11.84 13.42 9.26
CA GLY A 233 -11.77 14.87 9.11
C GLY A 233 -10.50 15.47 9.71
N THR A 234 -10.12 15.06 10.91
CA THR A 234 -8.88 15.51 11.57
C THR A 234 -7.64 14.98 10.85
N LEU A 235 -7.63 13.72 10.42
CA LEU A 235 -6.50 13.14 9.66
C LEU A 235 -6.30 13.86 8.32
N LEU A 236 -7.35 13.97 7.51
CA LEU A 236 -7.29 14.60 6.18
C LEU A 236 -6.97 16.09 6.29
N GLY A 237 -7.51 16.78 7.31
CA GLY A 237 -7.16 18.16 7.63
C GLY A 237 -5.67 18.33 7.97
N THR A 238 -5.08 17.38 8.69
CA THR A 238 -3.65 17.37 8.98
C THR A 238 -2.82 17.17 7.71
N LEU A 239 -3.18 16.23 6.84
CA LEU A 239 -2.52 16.04 5.56
C LEU A 239 -2.57 17.29 4.68
N LEU A 240 -3.73 17.95 4.59
CA LEU A 240 -3.88 19.21 3.86
C LEU A 240 -3.00 20.33 4.43
N ARG A 241 -3.00 20.49 5.75
CA ARG A 241 -2.20 21.50 6.45
C ARG A 241 -0.70 21.31 6.23
N LEU A 242 -0.25 20.06 6.17
CA LEU A 242 1.14 19.71 5.91
C LEU A 242 1.51 19.76 4.42
N GLY A 243 0.55 19.99 3.53
CA GLY A 243 0.78 20.06 2.08
C GLY A 243 1.06 18.71 1.43
N TYR A 244 0.39 17.65 1.91
CA TYR A 244 0.53 16.30 1.36
C TYR A 244 0.22 16.25 -0.14
N GLN A 245 1.09 15.61 -0.92
CA GLN A 245 1.01 15.59 -2.40
C GLN A 245 0.86 14.17 -2.97
N HIS A 246 0.92 13.16 -2.11
CA HIS A 246 0.80 11.75 -2.50
C HIS A 246 -0.65 11.28 -2.48
N TRP A 247 -0.87 9.98 -2.58
CA TRP A 247 -2.19 9.38 -2.68
C TRP A 247 -2.78 9.04 -1.30
N VAL A 248 -4.11 9.19 -1.21
CA VAL A 248 -4.95 8.65 -0.15
C VAL A 248 -5.79 7.56 -0.79
N SER A 249 -5.43 6.30 -0.54
CA SER A 249 -6.10 5.12 -1.11
C SER A 249 -7.07 4.50 -0.11
N LEU A 250 -8.25 4.14 -0.56
CA LEU A 250 -9.16 3.30 0.20
C LEU A 250 -8.73 1.84 0.06
N GLU A 251 -8.35 1.21 1.17
CA GLU A 251 -8.17 -0.24 1.29
C GLU A 251 -9.25 -0.81 2.20
N VAL A 252 -9.82 -1.97 1.88
CA VAL A 252 -10.86 -2.59 2.70
C VAL A 252 -10.61 -4.09 2.87
N PHE A 253 -11.00 -4.62 4.03
CA PHE A 253 -10.89 -6.04 4.36
C PHE A 253 -12.26 -6.74 4.45
N ASP A 254 -13.36 -5.98 4.41
CA ASP A 254 -14.73 -6.48 4.22
C ASP A 254 -15.30 -5.94 2.90
N PHE A 255 -15.56 -6.81 1.94
CA PHE A 255 -16.01 -6.46 0.59
C PHE A 255 -17.52 -6.29 0.46
N LYS A 256 -18.21 -6.14 1.59
CA LYS A 256 -19.66 -5.89 1.62
C LYS A 256 -19.96 -4.40 1.80
N PRO A 257 -21.02 -3.88 1.14
CA PRO A 257 -22.04 -4.62 0.37
C PRO A 257 -21.57 -5.02 -1.04
N SER A 258 -20.75 -4.23 -1.72
CA SER A 258 -20.12 -4.51 -3.03
C SER A 258 -19.09 -3.42 -3.34
N ALA A 259 -18.08 -3.73 -4.16
CA ALA A 259 -17.04 -2.76 -4.52
C ALA A 259 -17.58 -1.43 -5.08
N PRO A 260 -18.58 -1.39 -6.00
CA PRO A 260 -19.14 -0.13 -6.46
C PRO A 260 -19.80 0.71 -5.35
N GLN A 261 -20.53 0.06 -4.43
CA GLN A 261 -21.18 0.75 -3.31
C GLN A 261 -20.15 1.24 -2.29
N ILE A 262 -19.14 0.42 -1.99
CA ILE A 262 -18.00 0.77 -1.13
C ILE A 262 -17.28 1.99 -1.71
N ALA A 263 -16.91 1.95 -2.98
CA ALA A 263 -16.22 3.03 -3.65
C ALA A 263 -16.99 4.36 -3.58
N GLN A 264 -18.28 4.33 -3.94
CA GLN A 264 -19.12 5.53 -3.92
C GLN A 264 -19.34 6.09 -2.52
N ALA A 265 -19.68 5.23 -1.56
CA ALA A 265 -20.00 5.65 -0.19
C ALA A 265 -18.77 6.21 0.53
N SER A 266 -17.61 5.52 0.40
CA SER A 266 -16.36 5.96 1.03
C SER A 266 -15.89 7.31 0.51
N LEU A 267 -15.83 7.47 -0.81
CA LEU A 267 -15.36 8.75 -1.37
C LEU A 267 -16.28 9.91 -1.00
N ALA A 268 -17.60 9.70 -1.05
CA ALA A 268 -18.57 10.69 -0.63
C ALA A 268 -18.38 11.07 0.85
N HIS A 269 -18.15 10.08 1.74
CA HIS A 269 -17.87 10.33 3.14
C HIS A 269 -16.57 11.12 3.32
N LEU A 270 -15.45 10.66 2.75
CA LEU A 270 -14.14 11.32 2.86
C LEU A 270 -14.22 12.78 2.37
N GLN A 271 -14.89 13.02 1.23
CA GLN A 271 -15.08 14.38 0.70
C GLN A 271 -15.93 15.24 1.63
N SER A 272 -16.96 14.67 2.28
CA SER A 272 -17.86 15.42 3.16
C SER A 272 -17.19 15.88 4.46
N VAL A 273 -16.20 15.10 4.96
CA VAL A 273 -15.48 15.40 6.20
C VAL A 273 -14.14 16.09 5.98
N THR A 274 -13.64 16.14 4.74
CA THR A 274 -12.41 16.87 4.40
C THR A 274 -12.64 18.38 4.59
N PRO A 275 -11.83 19.07 5.40
CA PRO A 275 -11.97 20.52 5.59
C PRO A 275 -11.89 21.28 4.25
N GLN A 276 -12.87 22.12 4.01
CA GLN A 276 -12.84 23.05 2.87
C GLN A 276 -12.01 24.28 3.27
N ASN A 277 -11.07 24.68 2.43
CA ASN A 277 -10.20 25.85 2.63
C ASN A 277 -10.93 27.15 2.40
#